data_aaf854a23fd64c049c01174c8e0dd705
#
_entry.id   aaf854a23fd64c049c01174c8e0dd705
#
_cell.length_a   1.000
_cell.length_b   1.000
_cell.length_c   1.000
_cell.angle_alpha   90.00
_cell.angle_beta   90.00
_cell.angle_gamma   90.00
#
_symmetry.space_group_name_H-M   'P 1'
#
loop_
_entity.id
_entity.type
_entity.pdbx_description
1 polymer ?
#
loop_
_entity_poly.entity_id
_entity_poly.type
_entity_poly.pdbx_seq_one_letter_code
_entity_poly.pdbx_strand_id
1 'polypeptide(L)'
;MTTLITGGNGFLANSLKQYIDGDYYGKNMLDITSTNCVRNLPTYDILIHTATSNTNINDNLLLLFSKAKKIFAFTSKQGTFMNWKKTGPIGYGLEKLTLNFIVYRHNIEHHNAQIFEPGHMETKEQYNTVKEEIKAGNLDQAYEGFTQLPYADQMLLYINPVK
;
A
#
# COMPACT_ATOMS: atom_id res chain seq x y z
N MET A 1 -18.52 -9.28 -3.24
CA MET A 1 -17.04 -9.33 -3.14
C MET A 1 -16.64 -8.55 -1.90
N THR A 2 -15.95 -9.21 -0.96
CA THR A 2 -15.54 -8.62 0.33
C THR A 2 -14.08 -8.19 0.26
N THR A 3 -13.79 -6.95 0.66
CA THR A 3 -12.43 -6.39 0.62
C THR A 3 -12.01 -5.91 2.01
N LEU A 4 -10.84 -6.35 2.46
CA LEU A 4 -10.20 -5.81 3.67
C LEU A 4 -9.06 -4.88 3.27
N ILE A 5 -9.03 -3.69 3.84
CA ILE A 5 -7.94 -2.73 3.69
C ILE A 5 -7.31 -2.49 5.06
N THR A 6 -6.08 -2.97 5.24
CA THR A 6 -5.30 -2.70 6.47
C THR A 6 -4.61 -1.35 6.39
N GLY A 7 -4.31 -0.76 7.54
CA GLY A 7 -3.76 0.60 7.57
C GLY A 7 -4.80 1.68 7.24
N GLY A 8 -6.07 1.41 7.54
CA GLY A 8 -7.25 2.22 7.17
C GLY A 8 -7.23 3.69 7.58
N ASN A 9 -6.34 4.09 8.49
CA ASN A 9 -6.13 5.48 8.89
C ASN A 9 -4.97 6.16 8.13
N GLY A 10 -4.23 5.40 7.31
CA GLY A 10 -3.10 5.89 6.52
C GLY A 10 -3.53 6.70 5.29
N PHE A 11 -2.59 7.46 4.74
CA PHE A 11 -2.80 8.30 3.57
C PHE A 11 -3.33 7.50 2.36
N LEU A 12 -2.66 6.41 2.01
CA LEU A 12 -3.05 5.57 0.87
C LEU A 12 -4.43 4.96 1.05
N ALA A 13 -4.71 4.37 2.22
CA ALA A 13 -6.01 3.77 2.50
C ALA A 13 -7.15 4.82 2.45
N ASN A 14 -6.92 6.03 2.95
CA ASN A 14 -7.90 7.11 2.87
C ASN A 14 -8.14 7.56 1.42
N SER A 15 -7.11 7.57 0.58
CA SER A 15 -7.25 7.89 -0.84
C SER A 15 -8.06 6.81 -1.59
N LEU A 16 -7.94 5.56 -1.19
CA LEU A 16 -8.68 4.45 -1.80
C LEU A 16 -10.17 4.44 -1.45
N LYS A 17 -10.59 5.05 -0.33
CA LYS A 17 -12.01 5.05 0.13
C LYS A 17 -13.00 5.60 -0.89
N GLN A 18 -12.57 6.47 -1.79
CA GLN A 18 -13.45 7.06 -2.82
C GLN A 18 -13.70 6.09 -3.99
N TYR A 19 -12.92 5.00 -4.10
CA TYR A 19 -12.94 4.12 -5.27
C TYR A 19 -13.20 2.66 -4.92
N ILE A 20 -12.95 2.26 -3.70
CA ILE A 20 -13.00 0.86 -3.27
C ILE A 20 -13.88 0.76 -2.02
N ASP A 21 -14.98 0.03 -2.14
CA ASP A 21 -15.81 -0.36 -0.99
C ASP A 21 -15.14 -1.51 -0.24
N GLY A 22 -15.12 -1.43 1.09
CA GLY A 22 -14.53 -2.47 1.92
C GLY A 22 -14.38 -2.08 3.37
N ASP A 23 -13.81 -3.00 4.13
CA ASP A 23 -13.52 -2.84 5.55
C ASP A 23 -12.16 -2.16 5.74
N TYR A 24 -12.14 -0.90 6.13
CA TYR A 24 -10.93 -0.11 6.36
C TYR A 24 -10.51 -0.18 7.84
N TYR A 25 -9.61 -1.10 8.14
CA TYR A 25 -9.17 -1.33 9.51
C TYR A 25 -7.86 -0.62 9.82
N GLY A 26 -7.95 0.36 10.73
CA GLY A 26 -6.81 0.95 11.39
C GLY A 26 -6.33 0.09 12.58
N LYS A 27 -5.22 0.48 13.22
CA LYS A 27 -4.61 -0.27 14.33
C LYS A 27 -5.57 -0.52 15.50
N ASN A 28 -6.49 0.40 15.76
CA ASN A 28 -7.49 0.29 16.81
C ASN A 28 -8.58 -0.76 16.53
N MET A 29 -8.79 -1.14 15.28
CA MET A 29 -9.76 -2.15 14.86
C MET A 29 -9.08 -3.48 14.55
N LEU A 30 -7.88 -3.46 13.99
CA LEU A 30 -7.07 -4.63 13.66
C LEU A 30 -5.61 -4.37 14.01
N ASP A 31 -5.18 -4.91 15.11
CA ASP A 31 -3.77 -4.98 15.47
C ASP A 31 -3.12 -6.19 14.77
N ILE A 32 -2.43 -5.91 13.64
CA ILE A 32 -1.73 -6.96 12.88
C ILE A 32 -0.53 -7.55 13.63
N THR A 33 -0.11 -6.95 14.75
CA THR A 33 0.92 -7.53 15.64
C THR A 33 0.34 -8.55 16.61
N SER A 34 -0.98 -8.58 16.76
CA SER A 34 -1.70 -9.54 17.60
C SER A 34 -2.17 -10.74 16.79
N THR A 35 -1.61 -11.91 17.06
CA THR A 35 -1.99 -13.16 16.41
C THR A 35 -3.48 -13.47 16.59
N ASN A 36 -4.03 -13.19 17.77
CA ASN A 36 -5.45 -13.43 18.05
C ASN A 36 -6.35 -12.51 17.21
N CYS A 37 -5.99 -11.24 17.07
CA CYS A 37 -6.75 -10.31 16.20
C CYS A 37 -6.78 -10.82 14.77
N VAL A 38 -5.63 -11.20 14.22
CA VAL A 38 -5.53 -11.69 12.84
C VAL A 38 -6.24 -13.04 12.66
N ARG A 39 -6.11 -13.96 13.63
CA ARG A 39 -6.75 -15.27 13.56
C ARG A 39 -8.27 -15.17 13.51
N ASN A 40 -8.86 -14.24 14.24
CA ASN A 40 -10.31 -14.04 14.33
C ASN A 40 -10.92 -13.30 13.14
N LEU A 41 -10.12 -12.84 12.20
CA LEU A 41 -10.64 -12.23 10.96
C LEU A 41 -11.43 -13.25 10.15
N PRO A 42 -12.55 -12.85 9.54
CA PRO A 42 -13.21 -13.64 8.51
C PRO A 42 -12.32 -13.78 7.26
N THR A 43 -12.76 -14.59 6.32
CA THR A 43 -12.11 -14.68 5.00
C THR A 43 -12.64 -13.59 4.08
N TYR A 44 -11.75 -12.97 3.32
CA TYR A 44 -12.05 -11.93 2.34
C TYR A 44 -11.76 -12.41 0.91
N ASP A 45 -12.44 -11.81 -0.06
CA ASP A 45 -12.09 -12.03 -1.47
C ASP A 45 -10.79 -11.28 -1.83
N ILE A 46 -10.63 -10.08 -1.30
CA ILE A 46 -9.46 -9.22 -1.55
C ILE A 46 -8.90 -8.69 -0.22
N LEU A 47 -7.58 -8.71 -0.11
CA LEU A 47 -6.81 -7.96 0.90
C LEU A 47 -5.97 -6.90 0.21
N ILE A 48 -6.10 -5.66 0.65
CA ILE A 48 -5.21 -4.55 0.29
C ILE A 48 -4.41 -4.20 1.55
N HIS A 49 -3.13 -4.60 1.56
CA HIS A 49 -2.27 -4.41 2.71
C HIS A 49 -1.43 -3.14 2.56
N THR A 50 -1.86 -2.07 3.23
CA THR A 50 -1.15 -0.77 3.28
C THR A 50 -0.55 -0.46 4.64
N ALA A 51 -0.85 -1.28 5.65
CA ALA A 51 -0.35 -1.07 7.01
C ALA A 51 1.17 -1.15 7.08
N THR A 52 1.73 -0.35 7.96
CA THR A 52 3.14 -0.41 8.37
C THR A 52 3.20 -0.69 9.88
N SER A 53 4.20 -1.46 10.29
CA SER A 53 4.47 -1.75 11.68
C SER A 53 5.98 -1.81 11.88
N ASN A 54 6.48 -1.19 12.92
CA ASN A 54 7.91 -1.22 13.25
C ASN A 54 8.33 -2.51 14.01
N THR A 55 7.46 -3.50 14.03
CA THR A 55 7.69 -4.76 14.74
C THR A 55 7.85 -5.93 13.77
N ASN A 56 8.56 -6.95 14.19
CA ASN A 56 8.68 -8.18 13.41
C ASN A 56 7.36 -8.96 13.47
N ILE A 57 6.61 -8.96 12.38
CA ILE A 57 5.24 -9.52 12.30
C ILE A 57 5.10 -10.61 11.23
N ASN A 58 6.20 -11.25 10.87
CA ASN A 58 6.26 -12.18 9.74
C ASN A 58 5.18 -13.25 9.75
N ASP A 59 5.00 -13.93 10.89
CA ASP A 59 4.02 -15.01 11.01
C ASP A 59 2.59 -14.49 10.96
N ASN A 60 2.34 -13.33 11.54
CA ASN A 60 1.02 -12.69 11.48
C ASN A 60 0.68 -12.20 10.06
N LEU A 61 1.65 -11.75 9.27
CA LEU A 61 1.42 -11.39 7.87
C LEU A 61 1.09 -12.62 7.02
N LEU A 62 1.77 -13.74 7.21
CA LEU A 62 1.41 -14.99 6.53
C LEU A 62 0.00 -15.44 6.92
N LEU A 63 -0.34 -15.35 8.20
CA LEU A 63 -1.70 -15.64 8.69
C LEU A 63 -2.74 -14.68 8.10
N LEU A 64 -2.43 -13.37 8.01
CA LEU A 64 -3.29 -12.37 7.39
C LEU A 64 -3.51 -12.69 5.89
N PHE A 65 -2.46 -13.04 5.18
CA PHE A 65 -2.54 -13.39 3.76
C PHE A 65 -3.38 -14.63 3.52
N SER A 66 -3.34 -15.62 4.43
CA SER A 66 -4.21 -16.79 4.36
C SER A 66 -5.71 -16.48 4.51
N LYS A 67 -6.06 -15.27 4.94
CA LYS A 67 -7.45 -14.80 5.07
C LYS A 67 -8.03 -14.21 3.79
N ALA A 68 -7.28 -14.17 2.69
CA ALA A 68 -7.78 -13.58 1.45
C ALA A 68 -7.47 -14.44 0.22
N LYS A 69 -8.38 -14.40 -0.76
CA LYS A 69 -8.21 -15.10 -2.04
C LYS A 69 -7.26 -14.35 -2.98
N LYS A 70 -7.19 -13.04 -2.87
CA LYS A 70 -6.30 -12.18 -3.66
C LYS A 70 -5.71 -11.09 -2.78
N ILE A 71 -4.42 -10.83 -2.94
CA ILE A 71 -3.67 -9.94 -2.06
C ILE A 71 -2.94 -8.90 -2.89
N PHE A 72 -3.07 -7.63 -2.47
CA PHE A 72 -2.30 -6.51 -2.96
C PHE A 72 -1.51 -5.90 -1.80
N ALA A 73 -0.19 -6.05 -1.82
CA ALA A 73 0.69 -5.56 -0.77
C ALA A 73 1.47 -4.33 -1.25
N PHE A 74 1.41 -3.25 -0.49
CA PHE A 74 2.10 -2.01 -0.80
C PHE A 74 3.45 -1.97 -0.08
N THR A 75 4.51 -2.02 -0.85
CA THR A 75 5.89 -1.92 -0.41
C THR A 75 6.47 -0.52 -0.67
N SER A 76 7.78 -0.39 -0.69
CA SER A 76 8.50 0.86 -0.96
C SER A 76 9.85 0.53 -1.58
N LYS A 77 10.39 1.46 -2.37
CA LYS A 77 11.80 1.39 -2.85
C LYS A 77 12.81 1.23 -1.73
N GLN A 78 12.49 1.69 -0.53
CA GLN A 78 13.32 1.48 0.66
C GLN A 78 13.35 0.02 1.10
N GLY A 79 12.38 -0.79 0.71
CA GLY A 79 12.32 -2.23 0.97
C GLY A 79 13.13 -3.07 -0.02
N THR A 80 13.89 -2.48 -0.94
CA THR A 80 14.83 -3.22 -1.77
C THR A 80 16.14 -3.48 -1.02
N PHE A 81 16.77 -4.63 -1.27
CA PHE A 81 18.04 -4.99 -0.63
C PHE A 81 19.13 -3.90 -0.81
N MET A 82 19.10 -3.18 -1.93
CA MET A 82 20.09 -2.14 -2.23
C MET A 82 19.80 -0.81 -1.51
N ASN A 83 18.56 -0.54 -1.12
CA ASN A 83 18.12 0.78 -0.68
C ASN A 83 17.71 0.85 0.79
N TRP A 84 17.46 -0.27 1.47
CA TRP A 84 16.89 -0.26 2.83
C TRP A 84 17.71 0.51 3.86
N LYS A 85 19.02 0.69 3.63
CA LYS A 85 19.94 1.48 4.48
C LYS A 85 20.18 2.91 4.01
N LYS A 86 19.79 3.26 2.79
CA LYS A 86 20.23 4.51 2.15
C LYS A 86 19.29 5.69 2.39
N THR A 87 18.02 5.43 2.61
CA THR A 87 16.98 6.47 2.70
C THR A 87 15.99 6.16 3.82
N GLY A 88 15.62 7.18 4.58
CA GLY A 88 14.62 7.08 5.64
C GLY A 88 15.03 6.25 6.87
N PRO A 89 14.08 5.99 7.76
CA PRO A 89 14.31 5.19 8.96
C PRO A 89 14.69 3.74 8.60
N ILE A 90 15.78 3.25 9.17
CA ILE A 90 16.25 1.87 8.94
C ILE A 90 15.15 0.84 9.24
N GLY A 91 14.36 1.07 10.31
CA GLY A 91 13.25 0.20 10.68
C GLY A 91 12.19 0.08 9.59
N TYR A 92 11.84 1.18 8.94
CA TYR A 92 10.87 1.19 7.84
C TYR A 92 11.37 0.42 6.61
N GLY A 93 12.61 0.67 6.20
CA GLY A 93 13.21 -0.04 5.05
C GLY A 93 13.29 -1.55 5.29
N LEU A 94 13.68 -1.96 6.50
CA LEU A 94 13.75 -3.36 6.88
C LEU A 94 12.36 -4.02 6.90
N GLU A 95 11.35 -3.32 7.40
CA GLU A 95 9.97 -3.79 7.39
C GLU A 95 9.46 -4.03 5.96
N LYS A 96 9.70 -3.08 5.05
CA LYS A 96 9.29 -3.22 3.64
C LYS A 96 10.07 -4.31 2.92
N LEU A 97 11.36 -4.49 3.22
CA LEU A 97 12.13 -5.63 2.73
C LEU A 97 11.56 -6.96 3.22
N THR A 98 11.21 -7.03 4.50
CA THR A 98 10.55 -8.20 5.10
C THR A 98 9.21 -8.49 4.43
N LEU A 99 8.39 -7.47 4.17
CA LEU A 99 7.13 -7.64 3.45
C LEU A 99 7.35 -8.25 2.05
N ASN A 100 8.36 -7.80 1.32
CA ASN A 100 8.70 -8.36 0.00
C ASN A 100 9.04 -9.85 0.09
N PHE A 101 9.82 -10.26 1.10
CA PHE A 101 10.12 -11.68 1.33
C PHE A 101 8.90 -12.51 1.71
N ILE A 102 7.99 -11.95 2.52
CA ILE A 102 6.75 -12.62 2.93
C ILE A 102 5.84 -12.84 1.71
N VAL A 103 5.67 -11.83 0.87
CA VAL A 103 4.89 -11.97 -0.37
C VAL A 103 5.52 -13.01 -1.30
N TYR A 104 6.82 -12.98 -1.47
CA TYR A 104 7.53 -13.98 -2.26
C TYR A 104 7.32 -15.40 -1.71
N ARG A 105 7.50 -15.59 -0.41
CA ARG A 105 7.29 -16.88 0.26
C ARG A 105 5.84 -17.36 0.11
N HIS A 106 4.87 -16.48 0.30
CA HIS A 106 3.46 -16.80 0.14
C HIS A 106 3.15 -17.25 -1.30
N ASN A 107 3.72 -16.57 -2.28
CA ASN A 107 3.49 -16.88 -3.69
C ASN A 107 4.13 -18.20 -4.16
N ILE A 108 5.12 -18.75 -3.45
CA ILE A 108 5.64 -20.08 -3.77
C ILE A 108 4.53 -21.14 -3.71
N GLU A 109 3.59 -20.99 -2.76
CA GLU A 109 2.52 -21.96 -2.55
C GLU A 109 1.19 -21.53 -3.17
N HIS A 110 0.87 -20.24 -3.20
CA HIS A 110 -0.48 -19.74 -3.46
C HIS A 110 -0.64 -18.92 -4.73
N HIS A 111 0.41 -18.28 -5.23
CA HIS A 111 0.42 -17.46 -6.46
C HIS A 111 -0.67 -16.38 -6.56
N ASN A 112 -1.13 -15.82 -5.44
CA ASN A 112 -2.28 -14.92 -5.38
C ASN A 112 -1.98 -13.53 -4.79
N ALA A 113 -0.71 -13.22 -4.54
CA ALA A 113 -0.29 -11.93 -4.00
C ALA A 113 0.53 -11.12 -5.01
N GLN A 114 0.23 -9.82 -5.09
CA GLN A 114 0.96 -8.85 -5.91
C GLN A 114 1.56 -7.75 -5.04
N ILE A 115 2.76 -7.32 -5.40
CA ILE A 115 3.44 -6.18 -4.76
C ILE A 115 3.24 -4.94 -5.61
N PHE A 116 2.87 -3.85 -4.95
CA PHE A 116 2.91 -2.50 -5.51
C PHE A 116 3.96 -1.68 -4.79
N GLU A 117 4.84 -1.06 -5.56
CA GLU A 117 5.88 -0.16 -5.08
C GLU A 117 5.55 1.27 -5.51
N PRO A 118 4.81 2.03 -4.69
CA PRO A 118 4.29 3.34 -5.11
C PRO A 118 5.36 4.43 -5.19
N GLY A 119 6.60 4.17 -4.81
CA GLY A 119 7.62 5.20 -4.69
C GLY A 119 7.40 6.11 -3.48
N HIS A 120 7.91 7.33 -3.54
CA HIS A 120 7.80 8.28 -2.45
C HIS A 120 6.44 8.99 -2.49
N MET A 121 5.58 8.69 -1.53
CA MET A 121 4.28 9.34 -1.40
C MET A 121 4.41 10.58 -0.54
N GLU A 122 5.05 11.60 -1.06
CA GLU A 122 5.38 12.73 -0.20
C GLU A 122 4.36 13.82 -0.22
N THR A 123 3.39 13.97 -0.87
CA THR A 123 2.52 15.09 -0.53
C THR A 123 1.23 15.13 -1.36
N LYS A 124 0.11 15.25 -0.65
CA LYS A 124 -1.12 15.88 -1.17
C LYS A 124 -0.82 17.12 -2.01
N GLU A 125 0.21 17.86 -1.68
CA GLU A 125 0.62 19.09 -2.33
C GLU A 125 1.09 18.85 -3.77
N GLN A 126 2.02 17.93 -3.99
CA GLN A 126 2.49 17.61 -5.34
C GLN A 126 1.39 16.99 -6.21
N TYR A 127 0.59 16.10 -5.63
CA TYR A 127 -0.58 15.54 -6.32
C TYR A 127 -1.58 16.62 -6.71
N ASN A 128 -1.90 17.54 -5.80
CA ASN A 128 -2.81 18.66 -6.08
C ASN A 128 -2.22 19.61 -7.11
N THR A 129 -0.92 19.90 -7.06
CA THR A 129 -0.25 20.72 -8.08
C THR A 129 -0.42 20.13 -9.47
N VAL A 130 -0.14 18.82 -9.65
CA VAL A 130 -0.35 18.16 -10.94
C VAL A 130 -1.80 18.26 -11.40
N LYS A 131 -2.77 18.09 -10.51
CA LYS A 131 -4.20 18.26 -10.85
C LYS A 131 -4.52 19.67 -11.33
N GLU A 132 -4.01 20.69 -10.65
CA GLU A 132 -4.25 22.08 -11.05
C GLU A 132 -3.58 22.42 -12.38
N GLU A 133 -2.37 21.90 -12.65
CA GLU A 133 -1.71 22.07 -13.95
C GLU A 133 -2.50 21.40 -15.09
N ILE A 134 -3.07 20.21 -14.85
CA ILE A 134 -3.95 19.54 -15.83
C ILE A 134 -5.18 20.41 -16.11
N LYS A 135 -5.84 20.92 -15.07
CA LYS A 135 -7.02 21.81 -15.21
C LYS A 135 -6.70 23.11 -15.96
N ALA A 136 -5.52 23.66 -15.70
CA ALA A 136 -5.05 24.88 -16.36
C ALA A 136 -4.64 24.66 -17.83
N GLY A 137 -4.52 23.41 -18.27
CA GLY A 137 -4.06 23.05 -19.61
C GLY A 137 -2.53 23.12 -19.80
N ASN A 138 -1.78 23.23 -18.71
CA ASN A 138 -0.31 23.26 -18.71
C ASN A 138 0.25 21.84 -18.80
N LEU A 139 0.04 21.15 -19.91
CA LEU A 139 0.24 19.72 -20.02
C LEU A 139 1.71 19.28 -19.87
N ASP A 140 2.67 20.10 -20.27
CA ASP A 140 4.10 19.78 -20.11
C ASP A 140 4.51 19.77 -18.64
N GLN A 141 4.12 20.78 -17.86
CA GLN A 141 4.36 20.86 -16.42
C GLN A 141 3.58 19.76 -15.69
N ALA A 142 2.34 19.50 -16.10
CA ALA A 142 1.54 18.43 -15.55
C ALA A 142 2.20 17.07 -15.77
N TYR A 143 2.73 16.80 -16.97
CA TYR A 143 3.41 15.56 -17.30
C TYR A 143 4.71 15.39 -16.50
N GLU A 144 5.55 16.43 -16.41
CA GLU A 144 6.76 16.43 -15.61
C GLU A 144 6.43 16.13 -14.14
N GLY A 145 5.48 16.85 -13.56
CA GLY A 145 5.02 16.61 -12.20
C GLY A 145 4.43 15.21 -12.02
N PHE A 146 3.62 14.73 -12.97
CA PHE A 146 3.04 13.39 -12.95
C PHE A 146 4.10 12.28 -12.91
N THR A 147 5.17 12.39 -13.70
CA THR A 147 6.25 11.39 -13.72
C THR A 147 7.04 11.33 -12.42
N GLN A 148 7.01 12.41 -11.63
CA GLN A 148 7.63 12.48 -10.31
C GLN A 148 6.71 12.01 -9.18
N LEU A 149 5.40 11.90 -9.43
CA LEU A 149 4.45 11.39 -8.45
C LEU A 149 4.74 9.93 -8.09
N PRO A 150 4.42 9.54 -6.87
CA PRO A 150 4.34 8.14 -6.49
C PRO A 150 3.40 7.36 -7.41
N TYR A 151 3.72 6.12 -7.66
CA TYR A 151 2.92 5.25 -8.55
C TYR A 151 1.43 5.15 -8.13
N ALA A 152 1.16 5.15 -6.82
CA ALA A 152 -0.22 5.15 -6.33
C ALA A 152 -0.98 6.41 -6.74
N ASP A 153 -0.33 7.58 -6.69
CA ASP A 153 -0.94 8.84 -7.08
C ASP A 153 -1.10 8.95 -8.60
N GLN A 154 -0.15 8.42 -9.37
CA GLN A 154 -0.29 8.27 -10.82
C GLN A 154 -1.49 7.39 -11.18
N MET A 155 -1.66 6.25 -10.48
CA MET A 155 -2.82 5.37 -10.65
C MET A 155 -4.14 6.09 -10.33
N LEU A 156 -4.19 6.86 -9.25
CA LEU A 156 -5.39 7.61 -8.88
C LEU A 156 -5.78 8.65 -9.94
N LEU A 157 -4.81 9.35 -10.49
CA LEU A 157 -5.05 10.29 -11.61
C LEU A 157 -5.50 9.58 -12.89
N TYR A 158 -4.98 8.37 -13.15
CA TYR A 158 -5.37 7.57 -14.30
C TYR A 158 -6.81 7.03 -14.18
N ILE A 159 -7.19 6.56 -12.98
CA ILE A 159 -8.52 6.00 -12.72
C ILE A 159 -9.59 7.11 -12.67
N ASN A 160 -9.24 8.28 -12.16
CA ASN A 160 -10.14 9.42 -12.04
C ASN A 160 -9.53 10.66 -12.72
N PRO A 161 -9.54 10.69 -14.06
CA PRO A 161 -8.97 11.80 -14.80
C PRO A 161 -9.66 13.11 -14.40
N VAL A 162 -8.85 14.14 -14.25
CA VAL A 162 -9.33 15.50 -13.95
C VAL A 162 -10.16 16.00 -15.11
N LYS A 163 -11.43 16.22 -14.85
CA LYS A 163 -12.36 16.82 -15.81
C LYS A 163 -12.21 18.33 -15.83
#